data_27d5204140b018c43bd0e95b52745a3d
#
_entry.id   27d5204140b018c43bd0e95b52745a3d
#
_cell.length_a   1.000
_cell.length_b   1.000
_cell.length_c   1.000
_cell.angle_alpha   90.00
_cell.angle_beta   90.00
_cell.angle_gamma   90.00
#
_symmetry.space_group_name_H-M   'P 1'
#
loop_
_entity.id
_entity.type
_entity.pdbx_description
1 polymer ?
#
loop_
_entity_poly.entity_id
_entity_poly.type
_entity_poly.pdbx_seq_one_letter_code
_entity_poly.pdbx_strand_id
1 'polypeptide(L)'
;MKAVIALGSNLGNPKENLDLAIALLREATEVQKVSSYYVTKPVGYEDQPDFFNAVCIIETELPAMELLKMLHGIEKAMGRERTIKWGPRTLDLDIIQYGSLLSKAEELMLPHPRAHERLFVLEPWAEIEPDAILLTHGKIADLISKL
;
A
#
# COMPACT_ATOMS: atom_id res chain seq x y z
N MET A 1 -15.09 -8.44 2.24
CA MET A 1 -14.87 -7.03 1.83
C MET A 1 -13.56 -6.92 1.06
N LYS A 2 -13.60 -6.31 -0.08
CA LYS A 2 -12.43 -6.09 -0.92
C LYS A 2 -11.63 -4.90 -0.41
N ALA A 3 -10.30 -5.06 -0.32
CA ALA A 3 -9.42 -3.98 0.08
C ALA A 3 -8.21 -3.87 -0.87
N VAL A 4 -7.74 -2.65 -1.06
CA VAL A 4 -6.56 -2.34 -1.85
C VAL A 4 -5.44 -1.97 -0.89
N ILE A 5 -4.34 -2.71 -0.95
CA ILE A 5 -3.20 -2.54 -0.05
C ILE A 5 -1.98 -2.12 -0.86
N ALA A 6 -1.33 -1.04 -0.43
CA ALA A 6 -0.05 -0.63 -0.99
C ALA A 6 1.09 -1.14 -0.11
N LEU A 7 2.15 -1.63 -0.75
CA LEU A 7 3.33 -2.14 -0.08
C LEU A 7 4.55 -1.34 -0.55
N GLY A 8 5.46 -1.04 0.38
CA GLY A 8 6.71 -0.36 0.04
C GLY A 8 7.85 -0.80 0.94
N SER A 9 9.06 -0.83 0.40
CA SER A 9 10.27 -1.18 1.15
C SER A 9 11.50 -0.58 0.47
N ASN A 10 12.47 -0.09 1.25
CA ASN A 10 13.75 0.37 0.72
C ASN A 10 14.94 0.10 1.65
N LEU A 11 14.76 -0.73 2.68
CA LEU A 11 15.84 -1.16 3.57
C LEU A 11 16.09 -2.65 3.43
N GLY A 12 17.33 -3.07 3.64
CA GLY A 12 17.74 -4.46 3.54
C GLY A 12 17.62 -4.95 2.11
N ASN A 13 16.88 -6.03 1.90
CA ASN A 13 16.54 -6.51 0.56
C ASN A 13 15.06 -6.22 0.28
N PRO A 14 14.74 -5.10 -0.38
CA PRO A 14 13.35 -4.69 -0.56
C PRO A 14 12.49 -5.72 -1.28
N LYS A 15 13.04 -6.38 -2.30
CA LYS A 15 12.29 -7.40 -3.04
C LYS A 15 11.90 -8.56 -2.13
N GLU A 16 12.84 -9.07 -1.34
CA GLU A 16 12.56 -10.17 -0.40
C GLU A 16 11.58 -9.72 0.69
N ASN A 17 11.69 -8.45 1.14
CA ASN A 17 10.76 -7.90 2.12
C ASN A 17 9.33 -7.89 1.59
N LEU A 18 9.13 -7.47 0.33
CA LEU A 18 7.81 -7.50 -0.29
C LEU A 18 7.31 -8.93 -0.49
N ASP A 19 8.20 -9.85 -0.93
CA ASP A 19 7.83 -11.26 -1.10
C ASP A 19 7.33 -11.85 0.22
N LEU A 20 8.03 -11.57 1.32
CA LEU A 20 7.64 -12.07 2.65
C LEU A 20 6.34 -11.44 3.13
N ALA A 21 6.18 -10.12 2.92
CA ALA A 21 4.96 -9.42 3.30
C ALA A 21 3.74 -10.02 2.59
N ILE A 22 3.87 -10.30 1.30
CA ILE A 22 2.79 -10.91 0.51
C ILE A 22 2.49 -12.32 1.04
N ALA A 23 3.51 -13.11 1.39
CA ALA A 23 3.31 -14.44 1.97
C ALA A 23 2.53 -14.35 3.29
N LEU A 24 2.87 -13.38 4.14
CA LEU A 24 2.15 -13.17 5.41
C LEU A 24 0.71 -12.70 5.19
N LEU A 25 0.48 -11.86 4.17
CA LEU A 25 -0.88 -11.45 3.79
C LEU A 25 -1.70 -12.64 3.31
N ARG A 26 -1.09 -13.57 2.56
CA ARG A 26 -1.78 -14.77 2.08
C ARG A 26 -2.18 -15.70 3.22
N GLU A 27 -1.46 -15.70 4.32
CA GLU A 27 -1.83 -16.49 5.50
C GLU A 27 -3.02 -15.87 6.24
N ALA A 28 -3.12 -14.54 6.24
CA ALA A 28 -4.12 -13.82 7.04
C ALA A 28 -5.37 -13.42 6.26
N THR A 29 -5.27 -13.32 4.92
CA THR A 29 -6.37 -12.88 4.06
C THR A 29 -6.35 -13.66 2.75
N GLU A 30 -7.39 -13.45 1.92
CA GLU A 30 -7.39 -13.98 0.55
C GLU A 30 -6.78 -12.94 -0.38
N VAL A 31 -5.53 -13.15 -0.79
CA VAL A 31 -4.86 -12.27 -1.74
C VAL A 31 -5.30 -12.67 -3.15
N GLN A 32 -6.04 -11.80 -3.81
CA GLN A 32 -6.62 -12.08 -5.13
C GLN A 32 -5.71 -11.71 -6.29
N LYS A 33 -5.02 -10.57 -6.18
CA LYS A 33 -4.13 -10.05 -7.23
C LYS A 33 -2.96 -9.33 -6.59
N VAL A 34 -1.79 -9.44 -7.23
CA VAL A 34 -0.57 -8.74 -6.82
C VAL A 34 0.05 -8.12 -8.05
N SER A 35 0.44 -6.84 -7.98
CA SER A 35 1.13 -6.16 -9.07
C SER A 35 2.59 -6.61 -9.19
N SER A 36 3.23 -6.23 -10.29
CA SER A 36 4.69 -6.24 -10.39
C SER A 36 5.27 -5.27 -9.37
N TYR A 37 6.56 -5.36 -9.10
CA TYR A 37 7.26 -4.42 -8.21
C TYR A 37 7.77 -3.24 -9.04
N TYR A 38 7.50 -2.03 -8.56
CA TYR A 38 7.90 -0.78 -9.20
C TYR A 38 9.00 -0.13 -8.36
N VAL A 39 10.09 0.25 -9.00
CA VAL A 39 11.20 0.92 -8.31
C VAL A 39 11.03 2.42 -8.48
N THR A 40 10.98 3.15 -7.37
CA THR A 40 10.78 4.60 -7.38
C THR A 40 11.80 5.31 -6.51
N LYS A 41 12.08 6.57 -6.85
CA LYS A 41 12.97 7.40 -6.04
C LYS A 41 12.27 7.84 -4.76
N PRO A 42 13.02 7.99 -3.64
CA PRO A 42 12.42 8.43 -2.39
C PRO A 42 11.88 9.86 -2.50
N VAL A 43 10.77 10.11 -1.79
CA VAL A 43 10.11 11.41 -1.71
C VAL A 43 10.32 11.99 -0.32
N GLY A 44 10.72 13.25 -0.24
CA GLY A 44 10.94 13.98 1.01
C GLY A 44 12.38 13.89 1.50
N TYR A 45 12.80 12.73 1.98
CA TYR A 45 14.19 12.48 2.40
C TYR A 45 14.89 11.71 1.29
N GLU A 46 15.69 12.41 0.46
CA GLU A 46 16.26 11.85 -0.75
C GLU A 46 17.58 11.06 -0.54
N ASP A 47 18.24 11.23 0.61
CA ASP A 47 19.47 10.52 0.93
C ASP A 47 19.19 9.13 1.50
N GLN A 48 18.61 8.28 0.66
CA GLN A 48 18.23 6.91 1.01
C GLN A 48 18.04 6.07 -0.26
N PRO A 49 18.07 4.73 -0.16
CA PRO A 49 17.84 3.86 -1.31
C PRO A 49 16.46 4.06 -1.93
N ASP A 50 16.32 3.70 -3.21
CA ASP A 50 15.03 3.71 -3.90
C ASP A 50 14.06 2.74 -3.26
N PHE A 51 12.77 3.06 -3.34
CA PHE A 51 11.71 2.19 -2.87
C PHE A 51 11.31 1.16 -3.93
N PHE A 52 11.00 -0.05 -3.46
CA PHE A 52 10.25 -1.03 -4.22
C PHE A 52 8.80 -0.94 -3.76
N ASN A 53 7.88 -0.78 -4.70
CA ASN A 53 6.46 -0.59 -4.42
C ASN A 53 5.62 -1.62 -5.15
N ALA A 54 4.52 -2.01 -4.55
CA ALA A 54 3.53 -2.89 -5.16
C ALA A 54 2.15 -2.56 -4.61
N VAL A 55 1.12 -3.05 -5.29
CA VAL A 55 -0.26 -2.99 -4.82
C VAL A 55 -0.85 -4.39 -4.92
N CYS A 56 -1.63 -4.76 -3.95
CA CYS A 56 -2.39 -6.00 -4.02
C CYS A 56 -3.86 -5.76 -3.67
N ILE A 57 -4.68 -6.66 -4.19
CA ILE A 57 -6.12 -6.69 -3.90
C ILE A 57 -6.34 -7.90 -2.99
N ILE A 58 -6.98 -7.67 -1.86
CA ILE A 58 -7.32 -8.74 -0.92
C ILE A 58 -8.81 -8.80 -0.68
N GLU A 59 -9.30 -9.97 -0.31
CA GLU A 59 -10.64 -10.17 0.23
C GLU A 59 -10.49 -10.56 1.69
N THR A 60 -11.24 -9.92 2.58
CA THR A 60 -11.15 -10.17 4.02
C THR A 60 -12.49 -9.95 4.70
N GLU A 61 -12.71 -10.68 5.79
CA GLU A 61 -13.87 -10.46 6.65
C GLU A 61 -13.54 -9.54 7.83
N LEU A 62 -12.24 -9.20 8.00
CA LEU A 62 -11.83 -8.30 9.08
C LEU A 62 -12.42 -6.91 8.86
N PRO A 63 -12.97 -6.27 9.92
CA PRO A 63 -13.31 -4.85 9.86
C PRO A 63 -12.07 -4.02 9.56
N ALA A 64 -12.25 -2.83 8.99
CA ALA A 64 -11.12 -2.01 8.54
C ALA A 64 -10.06 -1.76 9.64
N MET A 65 -10.48 -1.44 10.86
CA MET A 65 -9.54 -1.22 11.97
C MET A 65 -8.79 -2.48 12.36
N GLU A 66 -9.43 -3.64 12.30
CA GLU A 66 -8.77 -4.91 12.60
C GLU A 66 -7.77 -5.28 11.48
N LEU A 67 -8.13 -4.97 10.23
CA LEU A 67 -7.20 -5.12 9.12
C LEU A 67 -5.97 -4.23 9.33
N LEU A 68 -6.17 -2.97 9.73
CA LEU A 68 -5.06 -2.06 10.00
C LEU A 68 -4.14 -2.62 11.09
N LYS A 69 -4.70 -3.15 12.17
CA LYS A 69 -3.92 -3.75 13.25
C LYS A 69 -3.12 -4.95 12.76
N MET A 70 -3.70 -5.77 11.90
CA MET A 70 -3.02 -6.91 11.32
C MET A 70 -1.84 -6.46 10.46
N LEU A 71 -2.04 -5.42 9.63
CA LEU A 71 -0.96 -4.87 8.80
C LEU A 71 0.17 -4.30 9.66
N HIS A 72 -0.15 -3.57 10.73
CA HIS A 72 0.85 -3.08 11.68
C HIS A 72 1.62 -4.23 12.35
N GLY A 73 0.94 -5.33 12.62
CA GLY A 73 1.57 -6.54 13.16
C GLY A 73 2.60 -7.13 12.20
N ILE A 74 2.29 -7.16 10.92
CA ILE A 74 3.23 -7.62 9.89
C ILE A 74 4.44 -6.68 9.81
N GLU A 75 4.21 -5.36 9.78
CA GLU A 75 5.30 -4.38 9.77
C GLU A 75 6.23 -4.56 10.96
N LYS A 76 5.65 -4.73 12.13
CA LYS A 76 6.42 -4.92 13.37
C LYS A 76 7.21 -6.22 13.34
N ALA A 77 6.60 -7.30 12.87
CA ALA A 77 7.27 -8.61 12.77
C ALA A 77 8.47 -8.55 11.81
N MET A 78 8.43 -7.66 10.82
CA MET A 78 9.52 -7.46 9.86
C MET A 78 10.52 -6.40 10.30
N GLY A 79 10.45 -5.94 11.56
CA GLY A 79 11.44 -5.03 12.13
C GLY A 79 11.30 -3.57 11.68
N ARG A 80 10.08 -3.13 11.35
CA ARG A 80 9.86 -1.73 10.97
C ARG A 80 10.19 -0.80 12.12
N GLU A 81 11.15 0.10 11.90
CA GLU A 81 11.48 1.18 12.82
C GLU A 81 11.41 2.51 12.09
N ARG A 82 10.74 3.48 12.68
CA ARG A 82 10.56 4.79 12.07
C ARG A 82 11.31 5.84 12.88
N THR A 83 12.57 6.08 12.50
CA THR A 83 13.45 7.04 13.17
C THR A 83 13.42 8.42 12.51
N ILE A 84 13.13 8.48 11.21
CA ILE A 84 13.11 9.72 10.42
C ILE A 84 11.79 9.74 9.63
N LYS A 85 11.03 10.84 9.71
CA LYS A 85 9.84 11.02 8.88
C LYS A 85 10.27 11.00 7.41
N TRP A 86 9.54 10.23 6.58
CA TRP A 86 9.85 10.01 5.16
C TRP A 86 11.16 9.25 4.93
N GLY A 87 11.80 8.78 5.99
CA GLY A 87 13.07 8.04 5.92
C GLY A 87 12.90 6.57 5.52
N PRO A 88 14.01 5.81 5.58
CA PRO A 88 14.01 4.39 5.18
C PRO A 88 13.01 3.52 5.94
N ARG A 89 12.44 2.53 5.25
CA ARG A 89 11.47 1.59 5.79
C ARG A 89 11.79 0.18 5.36
N THR A 90 11.80 -0.77 6.31
CA THR A 90 11.86 -2.18 5.98
C THR A 90 10.58 -2.59 5.25
N LEU A 91 9.44 -2.14 5.76
CA LEU A 91 8.13 -2.41 5.16
C LEU A 91 7.13 -1.35 5.57
N ASP A 92 6.40 -0.82 4.58
CA ASP A 92 5.22 0.00 4.77
C ASP A 92 4.04 -0.71 4.15
N LEU A 93 2.95 -0.84 4.90
CA LEU A 93 1.68 -1.38 4.41
C LEU A 93 0.59 -0.35 4.68
N ASP A 94 -0.08 0.09 3.61
CA ASP A 94 -1.16 1.07 3.72
C ASP A 94 -2.45 0.52 3.13
N ILE A 95 -3.56 0.74 3.83
CA ILE A 95 -4.89 0.51 3.25
C ILE A 95 -5.22 1.72 2.39
N ILE A 96 -5.29 1.50 1.08
CA ILE A 96 -5.63 2.56 0.13
C ILE A 96 -7.14 2.75 0.08
N GLN A 97 -7.87 1.64 0.05
CA GLN A 97 -9.32 1.64 -0.05
C GLN A 97 -9.87 0.35 0.54
N TYR A 98 -10.98 0.45 1.24
CA TYR A 98 -11.64 -0.68 1.88
C TYR A 98 -13.12 -0.67 1.45
N GLY A 99 -13.44 -1.47 0.43
CA GLY A 99 -14.77 -1.45 -0.17
C GLY A 99 -15.18 -0.04 -0.54
N SER A 100 -16.36 0.36 -0.13
CA SER A 100 -16.88 1.73 -0.33
C SER A 100 -16.85 2.56 0.96
N LEU A 101 -16.12 2.11 1.98
CA LEU A 101 -16.07 2.78 3.27
C LEU A 101 -15.34 4.12 3.18
N LEU A 102 -15.96 5.17 3.68
CA LEU A 102 -15.34 6.48 3.84
C LEU A 102 -15.08 6.70 5.32
N SER A 103 -13.85 7.08 5.66
CA SER A 103 -13.47 7.32 7.05
C SER A 103 -12.59 8.56 7.14
N LYS A 104 -12.87 9.43 8.11
CA LYS A 104 -12.06 10.60 8.45
C LYS A 104 -11.35 10.44 9.79
N ALA A 105 -11.40 9.24 10.38
CA ALA A 105 -10.71 8.95 11.63
C ALA A 105 -9.20 9.13 11.44
N GLU A 106 -8.55 9.76 12.42
CA GLU A 106 -7.12 10.06 12.35
C GLU A 106 -6.28 8.81 12.17
N GLU A 107 -6.65 7.70 12.83
CA GLU A 107 -5.91 6.45 12.76
C GLU A 107 -6.08 5.74 11.41
N LEU A 108 -7.18 6.00 10.72
CA LEU A 108 -7.50 5.31 9.46
C LEU A 108 -8.38 6.19 8.59
N MET A 109 -7.74 6.96 7.71
CA MET A 109 -8.45 7.77 6.72
C MET A 109 -8.65 6.94 5.46
N LEU A 110 -9.89 6.84 4.99
CA LEU A 110 -10.25 6.06 3.80
C LEU A 110 -11.13 6.88 2.85
N PRO A 111 -10.83 6.89 1.56
CA PRO A 111 -9.62 6.33 0.95
C PRO A 111 -8.38 7.03 1.48
N HIS A 112 -7.20 6.41 1.28
CA HIS A 112 -5.94 7.00 1.74
C HIS A 112 -5.82 8.44 1.21
N PRO A 113 -5.52 9.42 2.09
CA PRO A 113 -5.67 10.85 1.73
C PRO A 113 -4.72 11.33 0.63
N ARG A 114 -3.65 10.61 0.35
CA ARG A 114 -2.67 11.01 -0.66
C ARG A 114 -2.58 10.07 -1.85
N ALA A 115 -3.42 9.03 -1.90
CA ALA A 115 -3.35 8.03 -2.96
C ALA A 115 -3.51 8.64 -4.36
N HIS A 116 -4.40 9.62 -4.50
CA HIS A 116 -4.67 10.27 -5.79
C HIS A 116 -3.48 11.06 -6.34
N GLU A 117 -2.46 11.32 -5.54
CA GLU A 117 -1.27 12.07 -5.92
C GLU A 117 -0.05 11.16 -6.16
N ARG A 118 -0.17 9.86 -5.90
CA ARG A 118 0.98 8.94 -5.86
C ARG A 118 0.97 7.95 -7.01
N LEU A 119 1.79 8.20 -8.02
CA LEU A 119 1.95 7.26 -9.14
C LEU A 119 2.40 5.88 -8.66
N PHE A 120 3.22 5.81 -7.61
CA PHE A 120 3.69 4.52 -7.08
C PHE A 120 2.59 3.72 -6.37
N VAL A 121 1.38 4.28 -6.24
CA VAL A 121 0.17 3.57 -5.83
C VAL A 121 -0.72 3.32 -7.03
N LEU A 122 -0.97 4.36 -7.84
CA LEU A 122 -1.92 4.32 -8.94
C LEU A 122 -1.48 3.41 -10.08
N GLU A 123 -0.20 3.47 -10.47
CA GLU A 123 0.30 2.64 -11.57
C GLU A 123 0.25 1.13 -11.28
N PRO A 124 0.79 0.66 -10.12
CA PRO A 124 0.66 -0.75 -9.77
C PRO A 124 -0.81 -1.18 -9.63
N TRP A 125 -1.65 -0.31 -9.10
CA TRP A 125 -3.08 -0.61 -8.98
C TRP A 125 -3.73 -0.76 -10.37
N ALA A 126 -3.43 0.15 -11.30
CA ALA A 126 -3.96 0.09 -12.66
C ALA A 126 -3.50 -1.17 -13.41
N GLU A 127 -2.30 -1.67 -13.11
CA GLU A 127 -1.81 -2.92 -13.70
C GLU A 127 -2.75 -4.09 -13.40
N ILE A 128 -3.27 -4.16 -12.18
CA ILE A 128 -4.10 -5.28 -11.73
C ILE A 128 -5.60 -4.99 -11.77
N GLU A 129 -5.99 -3.71 -11.81
CA GLU A 129 -7.38 -3.27 -11.93
C GLU A 129 -7.46 -2.01 -12.78
N PRO A 130 -7.34 -2.12 -14.11
CA PRO A 130 -7.28 -0.93 -14.98
C PRO A 130 -8.54 -0.06 -14.94
N ASP A 131 -9.69 -0.63 -14.60
CA ASP A 131 -10.96 0.10 -14.54
C ASP A 131 -11.34 0.56 -13.13
N ALA A 132 -10.40 0.46 -12.17
CA ALA A 132 -10.68 0.82 -10.78
C ALA A 132 -11.02 2.30 -10.61
N ILE A 133 -11.83 2.58 -9.60
CA ILE A 133 -12.22 3.93 -9.20
C ILE A 133 -11.71 4.15 -7.79
N LEU A 134 -10.97 5.24 -7.60
CA LEU A 134 -10.61 5.69 -6.26
C LEU A 134 -11.78 6.52 -5.74
N LEU A 135 -12.37 6.10 -4.65
CA LEU A 135 -13.53 6.77 -4.05
C LEU A 135 -13.26 8.27 -3.87
N THR A 136 -14.24 9.08 -4.20
CA THR A 136 -14.23 10.54 -4.12
C THR A 136 -13.30 11.25 -5.11
N HIS A 137 -12.44 10.52 -5.83
CA HIS A 137 -11.47 11.09 -6.76
C HIS A 137 -11.70 10.71 -8.24
N GLY A 138 -12.31 9.56 -8.51
CA GLY A 138 -12.64 9.13 -9.86
C GLY A 138 -11.80 7.96 -10.36
N LYS A 139 -11.82 7.74 -11.67
CA LYS A 139 -11.11 6.62 -12.30
C LYS A 139 -9.60 6.79 -12.14
N ILE A 140 -8.92 5.70 -11.72
CA ILE A 140 -7.46 5.77 -11.52
C ILE A 140 -6.71 6.07 -12.82
N ALA A 141 -7.22 5.60 -13.97
CA ALA A 141 -6.62 5.92 -15.26
C ALA A 141 -6.62 7.43 -15.54
N ASP A 142 -7.69 8.13 -15.18
CA ASP A 142 -7.79 9.57 -15.34
C ASP A 142 -6.85 10.30 -14.37
N LEU A 143 -6.73 9.79 -13.15
CA LEU A 143 -5.82 10.37 -12.15
C LEU A 143 -4.37 10.24 -12.59
N ILE A 144 -3.98 9.10 -13.14
CA ILE A 144 -2.62 8.88 -13.66
C ILE A 144 -2.31 9.88 -14.77
N SER A 145 -3.27 10.14 -15.66
CA SER A 145 -3.04 11.04 -16.79
C SER A 145 -2.81 12.49 -16.39
N LYS A 146 -3.17 12.85 -15.15
CA LYS A 146 -2.99 14.22 -14.61
C LYS A 146 -1.68 14.42 -13.85
N LEU A 147 -0.91 13.35 -13.64
CA LEU A 147 0.32 13.40 -12.85
C LEU A 147 1.59 13.44 -13.70
#